data_604e9a2a3347dbf4950d801f85ba13b3
#
_entry.id   604e9a2a3347dbf4950d801f85ba13b3
#
_cell.length_a   1.000
_cell.length_b   1.000
_cell.length_c   1.000
_cell.angle_alpha   90.00
_cell.angle_beta   90.00
_cell.angle_gamma   90.00
#
_symmetry.space_group_name_H-M   'P 1'
#
loop_
_entity.id
_entity.type
_entity.pdbx_description
1 polymer ?
#
loop_
_entity_poly.entity_id
_entity_poly.type
_entity_poly.pdbx_seq_one_letter_code
_entity_poly.pdbx_strand_id
1 'polypeptide(L)'
;RFYLFDVAALKLISLLKFKADIIHCHDWHAGLIPYLKKTRFKKSQTLAKAATVYTIYNLVFQMGKAWWEVPLKKKDKGKKALPLFNDPDIEYINFAKRGILEADIINTVSETYAEEILNKSFGQDLHRVLKNRKNRLFGVVNGIDYKEFNPKNDPNIYKNYDHKTIKRKKINKKFIQKLFKLPINEDVPIICSTSRIAFQKGFDLILKIIYQLMRFDLQIIIIGSGDKNYIKELKKVAKKYPEKLAIIPSHEKNQKYETQVYAGADLLLLPSHYEPCGINQMKSFRYGCVPIVRNTGGLSDTVINFEPGNEGTGFTFKDYNEKELLIAITRALETFKYKKVWRDLACRGMKPSFSWELPAKKYIQLYKKAIKYKKENGK
;
A
#
# COMPACT_ATOMS: atom_id res chain seq x y z
N ARG A 1 7.08 22.16 11.77
CA ARG A 1 8.12 21.39 11.07
C ARG A 1 7.88 21.36 9.56
N PHE A 2 6.82 20.75 9.04
CA PHE A 2 6.61 20.58 7.58
C PHE A 2 6.25 21.87 6.85
N TYR A 3 5.59 22.83 7.49
CA TYR A 3 5.42 24.18 6.89
C TYR A 3 6.79 24.83 6.61
N LEU A 4 7.73 24.77 7.56
CA LEU A 4 9.08 25.28 7.36
C LEU A 4 9.81 24.53 6.23
N PHE A 5 9.65 23.22 6.18
CA PHE A 5 10.19 22.38 5.09
C PHE A 5 9.68 22.86 3.72
N ASP A 6 8.38 23.07 3.57
CA ASP A 6 7.75 23.49 2.31
C ASP A 6 8.24 24.87 1.85
N VAL A 7 8.37 25.81 2.79
CA VAL A 7 8.94 27.13 2.50
C VAL A 7 10.40 27.04 2.13
N ALA A 8 11.20 26.25 2.87
CA ALA A 8 12.62 26.08 2.63
C ALA A 8 12.90 25.42 1.26
N ALA A 9 12.11 24.41 0.88
CA ALA A 9 12.22 23.75 -0.42
C ALA A 9 12.00 24.74 -1.58
N LEU A 10 10.95 25.55 -1.53
CA LEU A 10 10.68 26.56 -2.55
C LEU A 10 11.75 27.68 -2.58
N LYS A 11 12.23 28.10 -1.40
CA LYS A 11 13.31 29.08 -1.29
C LYS A 11 14.62 28.54 -1.87
N LEU A 12 14.94 27.28 -1.60
CA LEU A 12 16.14 26.60 -2.14
C LEU A 12 16.11 26.57 -3.68
N ILE A 13 15.00 26.17 -4.29
CA ILE A 13 14.83 26.16 -5.76
C ILE A 13 15.09 27.58 -6.32
N SER A 14 14.57 28.62 -5.65
CA SER A 14 14.73 30.01 -6.05
C SER A 14 16.18 30.48 -5.90
N LEU A 15 16.87 30.13 -4.80
CA LEU A 15 18.28 30.49 -4.54
C LEU A 15 19.23 29.83 -5.55
N LEU A 16 18.97 28.56 -5.88
CA LEU A 16 19.75 27.81 -6.89
C LEU A 16 19.45 28.27 -8.32
N LYS A 17 18.53 29.22 -8.52
CA LYS A 17 18.04 29.66 -9.83
C LYS A 17 17.60 28.51 -10.73
N PHE A 18 17.19 27.39 -10.14
CA PHE A 18 16.77 26.19 -10.85
C PHE A 18 15.39 26.40 -11.48
N LYS A 19 15.32 26.40 -12.80
CA LYS A 19 14.06 26.55 -13.57
C LYS A 19 13.37 25.18 -13.69
N ALA A 20 12.61 24.79 -12.67
CA ALA A 20 11.88 23.55 -12.66
C ALA A 20 10.66 23.61 -13.62
N ASP A 21 10.45 22.56 -14.42
CA ASP A 21 9.20 22.36 -15.18
C ASP A 21 8.10 21.80 -14.29
N ILE A 22 8.47 20.90 -13.37
CA ILE A 22 7.56 20.20 -12.44
C ILE A 22 8.10 20.32 -11.01
N ILE A 23 7.18 20.55 -10.09
CA ILE A 23 7.38 20.35 -8.66
C ILE A 23 6.43 19.24 -8.22
N HIS A 24 6.99 18.06 -7.90
CA HIS A 24 6.22 16.92 -7.47
C HIS A 24 6.23 16.83 -5.94
N CYS A 25 5.05 16.99 -5.34
CA CYS A 25 4.83 17.05 -3.90
C CYS A 25 4.28 15.71 -3.42
N HIS A 26 4.96 15.08 -2.48
CA HIS A 26 4.59 13.76 -1.99
C HIS A 26 3.96 13.84 -0.59
N ASP A 27 2.69 13.40 -0.52
CA ASP A 27 1.89 13.30 0.70
C ASP A 27 1.63 14.65 1.41
N TRP A 28 0.89 14.61 2.52
CA TRP A 28 0.54 15.80 3.29
C TRP A 28 1.76 16.61 3.77
N HIS A 29 2.90 15.95 3.95
CA HIS A 29 4.16 16.57 4.36
C HIS A 29 4.64 17.70 3.43
N ALA A 30 4.34 17.58 2.13
CA ALA A 30 4.66 18.56 1.09
C ALA A 30 3.38 19.25 0.55
N GLY A 31 2.26 19.15 1.27
CA GLY A 31 0.95 19.57 0.82
C GLY A 31 0.77 21.08 0.71
N LEU A 32 1.57 21.90 1.41
CA LEU A 32 1.49 23.36 1.31
C LEU A 32 2.26 23.92 0.10
N ILE A 33 3.15 23.18 -0.53
CA ILE A 33 3.97 23.67 -1.65
C ILE A 33 3.12 24.26 -2.78
N PRO A 34 2.05 23.61 -3.29
CA PRO A 34 1.22 24.17 -4.34
C PRO A 34 0.57 25.52 -3.94
N TYR A 35 0.10 25.63 -2.70
CA TYR A 35 -0.48 26.84 -2.16
C TYR A 35 0.57 27.95 -2.01
N LEU A 36 1.70 27.66 -1.39
CA LEU A 36 2.79 28.64 -1.15
C LEU A 36 3.36 29.17 -2.46
N LYS A 37 3.48 28.31 -3.48
CA LYS A 37 3.91 28.72 -4.83
C LYS A 37 2.97 29.78 -5.42
N LYS A 38 1.65 29.64 -5.25
CA LYS A 38 0.65 30.58 -5.78
C LYS A 38 0.48 31.85 -4.93
N THR A 39 0.94 31.84 -3.68
CA THR A 39 0.79 32.96 -2.74
C THR A 39 2.13 33.62 -2.44
N ARG A 40 2.87 33.11 -1.49
CA ARG A 40 4.13 33.67 -0.98
C ARG A 40 5.22 33.79 -2.06
N PHE A 41 5.28 32.81 -2.97
CA PHE A 41 6.28 32.73 -4.04
C PHE A 41 5.72 33.12 -5.43
N LYS A 42 4.55 33.75 -5.50
CA LYS A 42 3.89 34.12 -6.75
C LYS A 42 4.78 34.94 -7.71
N LYS A 43 5.64 35.81 -7.16
CA LYS A 43 6.55 36.67 -7.94
C LYS A 43 7.88 36.01 -8.30
N SER A 44 8.14 34.76 -7.88
CA SER A 44 9.40 34.05 -8.19
C SER A 44 9.46 33.67 -9.67
N GLN A 45 10.43 34.23 -10.40
CA GLN A 45 10.64 33.93 -11.81
C GLN A 45 11.00 32.47 -12.06
N THR A 46 11.73 31.84 -11.13
CA THR A 46 12.13 30.42 -11.22
C THR A 46 10.99 29.45 -11.03
N LEU A 47 10.00 29.81 -10.19
CA LEU A 47 8.86 28.96 -9.84
C LEU A 47 7.61 29.23 -10.68
N ALA A 48 7.51 30.40 -11.33
CA ALA A 48 6.28 30.87 -11.98
C ALA A 48 5.75 29.87 -13.03
N LYS A 49 6.65 29.30 -13.84
CA LYS A 49 6.30 28.37 -14.93
C LYS A 49 6.15 26.91 -14.48
N ALA A 50 6.69 26.53 -13.33
CA ALA A 50 6.64 25.15 -12.83
C ALA A 50 5.18 24.71 -12.62
N ALA A 51 4.81 23.54 -13.14
CA ALA A 51 3.55 22.91 -12.80
C ALA A 51 3.72 22.06 -11.51
N THR A 52 2.62 21.88 -10.78
CA THR A 52 2.62 21.13 -9.52
C THR A 52 1.84 19.84 -9.65
N VAL A 53 2.43 18.74 -9.21
CA VAL A 53 1.78 17.45 -9.04
C VAL A 53 1.76 17.11 -7.55
N TYR A 54 0.61 16.75 -7.02
CA TYR A 54 0.44 16.38 -5.62
C TYR A 54 0.01 14.93 -5.51
N THR A 55 0.83 14.06 -4.90
CA THR A 55 0.53 12.63 -4.72
C THR A 55 0.01 12.33 -3.32
N ILE A 56 -1.15 11.70 -3.25
CA ILE A 56 -1.78 11.17 -2.03
C ILE A 56 -1.37 9.71 -1.88
N TYR A 57 -0.64 9.37 -0.82
CA TYR A 57 -0.30 7.98 -0.51
C TYR A 57 -1.35 7.31 0.38
N ASN A 58 -1.84 8.02 1.39
CA ASN A 58 -2.91 7.53 2.25
C ASN A 58 -3.69 8.72 2.84
N LEU A 59 -4.93 8.87 2.41
CA LEU A 59 -5.77 10.02 2.75
C LEU A 59 -6.17 10.11 4.23
N VAL A 60 -5.95 9.08 5.01
CA VAL A 60 -6.10 9.13 6.49
C VAL A 60 -5.13 10.13 7.11
N PHE A 61 -3.94 10.28 6.53
CA PHE A 61 -2.92 11.22 6.98
C PHE A 61 -3.03 12.52 6.18
N GLN A 62 -3.49 13.60 6.82
CA GLN A 62 -3.79 14.87 6.15
C GLN A 62 -3.03 16.05 6.72
N MET A 63 -2.54 15.91 7.96
CA MET A 63 -1.91 16.98 8.75
C MET A 63 -1.15 16.39 9.95
N GLY A 64 -0.50 17.22 10.74
CA GLY A 64 0.34 16.79 11.86
C GLY A 64 -0.39 16.13 13.03
N LYS A 65 -1.72 16.28 13.09
CA LYS A 65 -2.60 15.60 14.05
C LYS A 65 -3.72 14.84 13.32
N ALA A 66 -4.47 14.03 14.03
CA ALA A 66 -5.63 13.34 13.48
C ALA A 66 -6.70 14.39 13.08
N TRP A 67 -7.08 14.40 11.81
CA TRP A 67 -8.03 15.40 11.28
C TRP A 67 -9.43 15.31 11.92
N TRP A 68 -9.80 14.13 12.43
CA TRP A 68 -11.07 13.90 13.12
C TRP A 68 -11.11 14.48 14.53
N GLU A 69 -9.94 14.72 15.16
CA GLU A 69 -9.81 15.37 16.47
C GLU A 69 -9.89 16.89 16.38
N VAL A 70 -9.80 17.45 15.18
CA VAL A 70 -9.90 18.92 14.99
C VAL A 70 -11.33 19.37 15.18
N PRO A 71 -11.61 20.32 16.11
CA PRO A 71 -12.93 20.87 16.33
C PRO A 71 -13.54 21.45 15.04
N LEU A 72 -14.82 21.23 14.78
CA LEU A 72 -15.50 21.64 13.53
C LEU A 72 -15.29 23.12 13.20
N LYS A 73 -15.34 24.01 14.22
CA LYS A 73 -15.13 25.45 14.06
C LYS A 73 -13.70 25.82 13.62
N LYS A 74 -12.72 24.96 13.95
CA LYS A 74 -11.29 25.16 13.63
C LYS A 74 -10.85 24.40 12.38
N LYS A 75 -11.69 23.54 11.78
CA LYS A 75 -11.35 22.81 10.55
C LYS A 75 -11.01 23.78 9.42
N ASP A 76 -9.86 23.58 8.79
CA ASP A 76 -9.41 24.35 7.64
C ASP A 76 -10.38 24.23 6.46
N LYS A 77 -10.97 25.36 6.06
CA LYS A 77 -11.85 25.43 4.88
C LYS A 77 -11.08 25.61 3.56
N GLY A 78 -9.75 25.78 3.61
CA GLY A 78 -8.90 25.94 2.43
C GLY A 78 -8.88 27.33 1.82
N LYS A 79 -9.60 28.30 2.39
CA LYS A 79 -9.79 29.65 1.81
C LYS A 79 -8.98 30.76 2.50
N LYS A 80 -8.73 30.63 3.80
CA LYS A 80 -8.00 31.65 4.57
C LYS A 80 -6.50 31.59 4.29
N ALA A 81 -5.81 32.72 4.46
CA ALA A 81 -4.36 32.77 4.49
C ALA A 81 -3.81 31.83 5.57
N LEU A 82 -2.58 31.34 5.36
CA LEU A 82 -1.92 30.52 6.38
C LEU A 82 -1.52 31.42 7.56
N PRO A 83 -1.65 30.91 8.79
CA PRO A 83 -1.11 31.59 9.97
C PRO A 83 0.43 31.65 9.91
N LEU A 84 1.05 32.44 10.76
CA LEU A 84 2.50 32.51 10.90
C LEU A 84 3.06 31.21 11.49
N PHE A 85 4.37 30.98 11.35
CA PHE A 85 5.02 29.75 11.85
C PHE A 85 4.86 29.51 13.35
N ASN A 86 4.81 30.57 14.13
CA ASN A 86 4.68 30.57 15.59
C ASN A 86 3.23 30.65 16.06
N ASP A 87 2.28 30.78 15.16
CA ASP A 87 0.86 30.81 15.49
C ASP A 87 0.36 29.39 15.78
N PRO A 88 -0.22 29.12 16.97
CA PRO A 88 -0.77 27.82 17.31
C PRO A 88 -1.81 27.29 16.32
N ASP A 89 -2.55 28.15 15.65
CA ASP A 89 -3.58 27.77 14.69
C ASP A 89 -3.02 27.05 13.44
N ILE A 90 -1.68 27.07 13.23
CA ILE A 90 -1.03 26.29 12.17
C ILE A 90 -1.30 24.78 12.30
N GLU A 91 -1.50 24.28 13.50
CA GLU A 91 -1.79 22.87 13.74
C GLU A 91 -3.17 22.42 13.21
N TYR A 92 -4.07 23.37 12.93
CA TYR A 92 -5.41 23.11 12.38
C TYR A 92 -5.45 23.21 10.85
N ILE A 93 -4.35 23.60 10.22
CA ILE A 93 -4.26 23.65 8.76
C ILE A 93 -4.16 22.25 8.19
N ASN A 94 -5.07 21.91 7.28
CA ASN A 94 -5.07 20.63 6.59
C ASN A 94 -4.20 20.72 5.33
N PHE A 95 -2.96 20.26 5.44
CA PHE A 95 -1.94 20.31 4.39
C PHE A 95 -2.36 19.53 3.14
N ALA A 96 -2.91 18.32 3.32
CA ALA A 96 -3.42 17.53 2.20
C ALA A 96 -4.53 18.25 1.46
N LYS A 97 -5.48 18.87 2.18
CA LYS A 97 -6.55 19.67 1.59
C LYS A 97 -6.01 20.84 0.76
N ARG A 98 -5.00 21.55 1.27
CA ARG A 98 -4.35 22.65 0.54
C ARG A 98 -3.65 22.14 -0.72
N GLY A 99 -2.96 21.00 -0.65
CA GLY A 99 -2.35 20.35 -1.81
C GLY A 99 -3.39 19.97 -2.86
N ILE A 100 -4.50 19.33 -2.44
CA ILE A 100 -5.60 18.94 -3.33
C ILE A 100 -6.24 20.14 -4.00
N LEU A 101 -6.48 21.23 -3.27
CA LEU A 101 -7.11 22.44 -3.83
C LEU A 101 -6.23 23.15 -4.86
N GLU A 102 -4.91 23.21 -4.63
CA GLU A 102 -4.02 24.13 -5.31
C GLU A 102 -3.10 23.48 -6.36
N ALA A 103 -2.87 22.16 -6.32
CA ALA A 103 -2.04 21.50 -7.31
C ALA A 103 -2.64 21.57 -8.72
N ASP A 104 -1.81 21.58 -9.74
CA ASP A 104 -2.26 21.53 -11.13
C ASP A 104 -2.80 20.13 -11.47
N ILE A 105 -2.16 19.08 -10.95
CA ILE A 105 -2.63 17.69 -10.97
C ILE A 105 -2.57 17.09 -9.56
N ILE A 106 -3.55 16.25 -9.26
CA ILE A 106 -3.61 15.39 -8.11
C ILE A 106 -3.38 13.96 -8.57
N ASN A 107 -2.51 13.24 -7.88
CA ASN A 107 -2.25 11.82 -8.13
C ASN A 107 -2.47 11.00 -6.87
N THR A 108 -2.81 9.73 -7.04
CA THR A 108 -2.77 8.73 -5.97
C THR A 108 -2.19 7.42 -6.49
N VAL A 109 -1.96 6.47 -5.61
CA VAL A 109 -1.11 5.29 -5.83
C VAL A 109 -1.88 4.06 -6.33
N SER A 110 -3.08 4.26 -6.86
CA SER A 110 -3.93 3.21 -7.46
C SER A 110 -5.05 3.86 -8.27
N GLU A 111 -5.45 3.24 -9.38
CA GLU A 111 -6.57 3.70 -10.21
C GLU A 111 -7.90 3.48 -9.46
N THR A 112 -8.09 2.30 -8.87
CA THR A 112 -9.25 2.01 -8.02
C THR A 112 -9.32 2.93 -6.79
N TYR A 113 -8.20 3.19 -6.12
CA TYR A 113 -8.20 4.09 -4.97
C TYR A 113 -8.55 5.53 -5.36
N ALA A 114 -8.16 5.99 -6.56
CA ALA A 114 -8.56 7.30 -7.07
C ALA A 114 -10.09 7.46 -7.16
N GLU A 115 -10.82 6.40 -7.52
CA GLU A 115 -12.27 6.39 -7.54
C GLU A 115 -12.87 6.21 -6.13
N GLU A 116 -12.28 5.35 -5.29
CA GLU A 116 -12.74 5.10 -3.92
C GLU A 116 -12.75 6.37 -3.06
N ILE A 117 -11.68 7.19 -3.11
CA ILE A 117 -11.55 8.42 -2.31
C ILE A 117 -12.53 9.52 -2.69
N LEU A 118 -13.23 9.40 -3.81
CA LEU A 118 -14.35 10.26 -4.17
C LEU A 118 -15.60 9.98 -3.33
N ASN A 119 -15.67 8.83 -2.66
CA ASN A 119 -16.80 8.43 -1.84
C ASN A 119 -16.59 8.78 -0.37
N LYS A 120 -17.70 9.00 0.35
CA LYS A 120 -17.68 9.37 1.77
C LYS A 120 -16.93 8.34 2.64
N SER A 121 -17.07 7.06 2.32
CA SER A 121 -16.47 5.95 3.08
C SER A 121 -14.93 5.94 3.07
N PHE A 122 -14.31 6.36 1.96
CA PHE A 122 -12.85 6.35 1.79
C PHE A 122 -12.23 7.74 1.72
N GLY A 123 -13.02 8.77 1.44
CA GLY A 123 -12.55 10.14 1.19
C GLY A 123 -12.17 10.94 2.44
N GLN A 124 -12.25 10.37 3.64
CA GLN A 124 -11.72 10.93 4.89
C GLN A 124 -12.04 12.42 5.07
N ASP A 125 -13.33 12.81 4.90
CA ASP A 125 -13.85 14.19 4.93
C ASP A 125 -13.38 15.09 3.75
N LEU A 126 -12.55 14.58 2.84
CA LEU A 126 -12.08 15.29 1.64
C LEU A 126 -12.78 14.88 0.34
N HIS A 127 -13.70 13.92 0.37
CA HIS A 127 -14.39 13.40 -0.83
C HIS A 127 -15.07 14.49 -1.66
N ARG A 128 -15.68 15.51 -1.04
CA ARG A 128 -16.30 16.64 -1.75
C ARG A 128 -15.27 17.49 -2.48
N VAL A 129 -14.13 17.76 -1.82
CA VAL A 129 -13.04 18.52 -2.42
C VAL A 129 -12.44 17.76 -3.61
N LEU A 130 -12.25 16.45 -3.46
CA LEU A 130 -11.75 15.56 -4.52
C LEU A 130 -12.74 15.45 -5.68
N LYS A 131 -14.05 15.32 -5.42
CA LYS A 131 -15.09 15.33 -6.47
C LYS A 131 -15.04 16.60 -7.33
N ASN A 132 -14.88 17.77 -6.71
CA ASN A 132 -14.76 19.04 -7.41
C ASN A 132 -13.48 19.14 -8.26
N ARG A 133 -12.52 18.25 -8.02
CA ARG A 133 -11.23 18.17 -8.71
C ARG A 133 -11.07 16.85 -9.49
N LYS A 134 -12.15 16.09 -9.72
CA LYS A 134 -12.09 14.77 -10.35
C LYS A 134 -11.34 14.79 -11.67
N ASN A 135 -11.53 15.81 -12.51
CA ASN A 135 -10.86 15.93 -13.81
C ASN A 135 -9.33 16.15 -13.71
N ARG A 136 -8.82 16.38 -12.52
CA ARG A 136 -7.39 16.56 -12.20
C ARG A 136 -6.83 15.45 -11.33
N LEU A 137 -7.65 14.45 -10.97
CA LEU A 137 -7.28 13.31 -10.13
C LEU A 137 -6.97 12.09 -11.01
N PHE A 138 -5.81 11.48 -10.76
CA PHE A 138 -5.33 10.31 -11.50
C PHE A 138 -4.78 9.27 -10.54
N GLY A 139 -4.89 7.98 -10.90
CA GLY A 139 -4.25 6.87 -10.20
C GLY A 139 -3.03 6.37 -10.97
N VAL A 140 -1.93 6.10 -10.26
CA VAL A 140 -0.77 5.38 -10.80
C VAL A 140 -0.29 4.38 -9.77
N VAL A 141 -0.47 3.10 -10.06
CA VAL A 141 -0.01 2.02 -9.18
C VAL A 141 1.51 2.08 -9.04
N ASN A 142 2.03 1.99 -7.81
CA ASN A 142 3.47 1.99 -7.56
C ASN A 142 4.14 0.73 -8.13
N GLY A 143 5.44 0.82 -8.39
CA GLY A 143 6.28 -0.34 -8.68
C GLY A 143 7.03 -0.83 -7.44
N ILE A 144 7.72 -1.96 -7.60
CA ILE A 144 8.71 -2.48 -6.65
C ILE A 144 10.09 -2.58 -7.31
N ASP A 145 11.15 -2.56 -6.51
CA ASP A 145 12.51 -2.74 -7.02
C ASP A 145 12.79 -4.22 -7.32
N TYR A 146 12.98 -4.54 -8.58
CA TYR A 146 13.30 -5.90 -9.04
C TYR A 146 14.75 -6.31 -8.83
N LYS A 147 15.64 -5.38 -8.43
CA LYS A 147 16.99 -5.72 -7.98
C LYS A 147 16.93 -6.27 -6.55
N GLU A 148 16.09 -5.66 -5.71
CA GLU A 148 15.89 -6.06 -4.32
C GLU A 148 14.98 -7.30 -4.21
N PHE A 149 13.81 -7.30 -4.91
CA PHE A 149 12.82 -8.38 -4.82
C PHE A 149 12.89 -9.33 -6.01
N ASN A 150 13.85 -10.25 -6.01
CA ASN A 150 14.05 -11.21 -7.08
C ASN A 150 14.52 -12.57 -6.54
N PRO A 151 13.66 -13.61 -6.48
CA PRO A 151 14.02 -14.92 -5.92
C PRO A 151 15.14 -15.64 -6.67
N LYS A 152 15.48 -15.19 -7.89
CA LYS A 152 16.58 -15.79 -8.66
C LYS A 152 17.95 -15.47 -8.05
N ASN A 153 18.10 -14.30 -7.44
CA ASN A 153 19.38 -13.80 -6.91
C ASN A 153 19.27 -13.14 -5.53
N ASP A 154 18.14 -13.26 -4.83
CA ASP A 154 17.98 -12.77 -3.46
C ASP A 154 18.92 -13.53 -2.52
N PRO A 155 19.89 -12.87 -1.87
CA PRO A 155 20.83 -13.51 -0.95
C PRO A 155 20.19 -13.91 0.39
N ASN A 156 18.99 -13.41 0.70
CA ASN A 156 18.31 -13.63 1.97
C ASN A 156 17.51 -14.93 2.00
N ILE A 157 17.14 -15.50 0.85
CA ILE A 157 16.38 -16.75 0.80
C ILE A 157 17.29 -17.98 0.83
N TYR A 158 16.81 -19.07 1.40
CA TYR A 158 17.63 -20.25 1.60
C TYR A 158 18.02 -20.94 0.28
N LYS A 159 17.12 -20.98 -0.72
CA LYS A 159 17.38 -21.52 -2.06
C LYS A 159 16.80 -20.61 -3.13
N ASN A 160 17.64 -20.13 -4.02
CA ASN A 160 17.22 -19.29 -5.14
C ASN A 160 16.44 -20.10 -6.19
N TYR A 161 15.44 -19.45 -6.81
CA TYR A 161 14.59 -20.02 -7.85
C TYR A 161 13.96 -18.92 -8.72
N ASP A 162 13.34 -19.33 -9.81
CA ASP A 162 12.50 -18.52 -10.68
C ASP A 162 11.21 -19.28 -11.04
N HIS A 163 10.38 -18.74 -11.92
CA HIS A 163 9.14 -19.37 -12.36
C HIS A 163 9.38 -20.70 -13.09
N LYS A 164 10.55 -20.92 -13.72
CA LYS A 164 10.91 -22.19 -14.37
C LYS A 164 11.35 -23.25 -13.36
N THR A 165 11.94 -22.81 -12.27
CA THR A 165 12.48 -23.66 -11.19
C THR A 165 11.66 -23.59 -9.89
N ILE A 166 10.38 -23.19 -9.98
CA ILE A 166 9.50 -22.95 -8.82
C ILE A 166 9.38 -24.15 -7.87
N LYS A 167 9.63 -25.36 -8.34
CA LYS A 167 9.68 -26.56 -7.48
C LYS A 167 10.67 -26.42 -6.32
N ARG A 168 11.73 -25.60 -6.47
CA ARG A 168 12.71 -25.29 -5.41
C ARG A 168 12.09 -24.50 -4.22
N LYS A 169 10.92 -23.89 -4.41
CA LYS A 169 10.18 -23.23 -3.33
C LYS A 169 9.89 -24.15 -2.15
N LYS A 170 9.73 -25.46 -2.37
CA LYS A 170 9.57 -26.46 -1.32
C LYS A 170 10.75 -26.49 -0.33
N ILE A 171 11.97 -26.20 -0.81
CA ILE A 171 13.17 -26.13 0.05
C ILE A 171 13.07 -24.95 1.00
N ASN A 172 12.65 -23.78 0.48
CA ASN A 172 12.40 -22.59 1.30
C ASN A 172 11.23 -22.81 2.28
N LYS A 173 10.20 -23.57 1.89
CA LYS A 173 9.09 -23.92 2.77
C LYS A 173 9.57 -24.70 3.99
N LYS A 174 10.35 -25.76 3.79
CA LYS A 174 10.98 -26.54 4.89
C LYS A 174 11.86 -25.66 5.78
N PHE A 175 12.59 -24.73 5.17
CA PHE A 175 13.45 -23.80 5.90
C PHE A 175 12.62 -22.90 6.84
N ILE A 176 11.54 -22.26 6.35
CA ILE A 176 10.72 -21.36 7.20
C ILE A 176 9.94 -22.16 8.25
N GLN A 177 9.47 -23.38 7.96
CA GLN A 177 8.86 -24.25 8.97
C GLN A 177 9.83 -24.47 10.14
N LYS A 178 11.09 -24.84 9.85
CA LYS A 178 12.13 -24.98 10.88
C LYS A 178 12.42 -23.65 11.61
N LEU A 179 12.56 -22.54 10.87
CA LEU A 179 12.87 -21.22 11.42
C LEU A 179 11.80 -20.74 12.42
N PHE A 180 10.53 -20.99 12.11
CA PHE A 180 9.38 -20.60 12.92
C PHE A 180 8.89 -21.70 13.88
N LYS A 181 9.65 -22.80 14.00
CA LYS A 181 9.35 -23.95 14.90
C LYS A 181 7.99 -24.59 14.60
N LEU A 182 7.59 -24.62 13.34
CA LEU A 182 6.41 -25.33 12.86
C LEU A 182 6.80 -26.76 12.40
N PRO A 183 5.89 -27.75 12.48
CA PRO A 183 6.11 -29.07 11.92
C PRO A 183 6.49 -29.02 10.43
N ILE A 184 7.51 -29.78 10.04
CA ILE A 184 7.96 -29.83 8.66
C ILE A 184 7.03 -30.73 7.88
N ASN A 185 6.21 -30.14 7.01
CA ASN A 185 5.31 -30.87 6.11
C ASN A 185 5.13 -30.05 4.82
N GLU A 186 5.53 -30.60 3.66
CA GLU A 186 5.42 -29.90 2.38
C GLU A 186 3.99 -29.83 1.84
N ASP A 187 3.10 -30.72 2.28
CA ASP A 187 1.72 -30.80 1.82
C ASP A 187 0.75 -29.93 2.61
N VAL A 188 1.13 -29.47 3.79
CA VAL A 188 0.35 -28.50 4.58
C VAL A 188 0.58 -27.08 4.05
N PRO A 189 -0.44 -26.34 3.61
CA PRO A 189 -0.28 -24.98 3.10
C PRO A 189 0.13 -24.00 4.22
N ILE A 190 1.05 -23.08 3.90
CA ILE A 190 1.46 -21.99 4.78
C ILE A 190 0.82 -20.69 4.33
N ILE A 191 0.01 -20.08 5.19
CA ILE A 191 -0.53 -18.74 5.03
C ILE A 191 0.38 -17.75 5.78
N CYS A 192 0.84 -16.68 5.14
CA CYS A 192 1.62 -15.66 5.82
C CYS A 192 0.93 -14.29 5.82
N SER A 193 1.27 -13.47 6.80
CA SER A 193 1.01 -12.03 6.82
C SER A 193 2.26 -11.30 7.30
N THR A 194 2.75 -10.34 6.51
CA THR A 194 3.97 -9.56 6.75
C THR A 194 3.67 -8.07 6.88
N SER A 195 2.41 -7.73 7.15
CA SER A 195 1.95 -6.35 7.26
C SER A 195 1.97 -5.85 8.72
N ARG A 196 1.73 -4.54 8.88
CA ARG A 196 1.43 -4.00 10.21
C ARG A 196 0.21 -4.70 10.80
N ILE A 197 0.28 -5.09 12.08
CA ILE A 197 -0.83 -5.71 12.79
C ILE A 197 -1.78 -4.59 13.25
N ALA A 198 -2.75 -4.24 12.39
CA ALA A 198 -3.65 -3.12 12.60
C ALA A 198 -5.04 -3.38 11.98
N PHE A 199 -6.05 -2.63 12.44
CA PHE A 199 -7.40 -2.66 11.87
C PHE A 199 -7.40 -2.44 10.35
N GLN A 200 -6.64 -1.47 9.87
CA GLN A 200 -6.51 -1.21 8.43
C GLN A 200 -6.16 -2.46 7.62
N LYS A 201 -5.37 -3.36 8.19
CA LYS A 201 -4.90 -4.59 7.53
C LYS A 201 -5.82 -5.81 7.76
N GLY A 202 -6.99 -5.61 8.39
CA GLY A 202 -8.03 -6.61 8.57
C GLY A 202 -7.74 -7.64 9.67
N PHE A 203 -6.90 -7.29 10.67
CA PHE A 203 -6.61 -8.20 11.78
C PHE A 203 -7.83 -8.44 12.69
N ASP A 204 -8.80 -7.56 12.71
CA ASP A 204 -10.11 -7.77 13.33
C ASP A 204 -10.87 -8.93 12.65
N LEU A 205 -10.87 -9.01 11.31
CA LEU A 205 -11.49 -10.12 10.58
C LEU A 205 -10.72 -11.44 10.80
N ILE A 206 -9.38 -11.39 10.76
CA ILE A 206 -8.54 -12.57 11.00
C ILE A 206 -8.85 -13.16 12.38
N LEU A 207 -8.93 -12.32 13.42
CA LEU A 207 -9.22 -12.79 14.78
C LEU A 207 -10.61 -13.37 14.94
N LYS A 208 -11.61 -12.88 14.21
CA LYS A 208 -12.97 -13.47 14.23
C LYS A 208 -13.00 -14.92 13.72
N ILE A 209 -12.15 -15.26 12.77
CA ILE A 209 -12.11 -16.60 12.16
C ILE A 209 -10.93 -17.47 12.61
N ILE A 210 -10.01 -16.94 13.42
CA ILE A 210 -8.73 -17.61 13.71
C ILE A 210 -8.92 -19.01 14.30
N TYR A 211 -9.88 -19.21 15.20
CA TYR A 211 -10.17 -20.51 15.79
C TYR A 211 -10.81 -21.49 14.77
N GLN A 212 -11.54 -20.98 13.78
CA GLN A 212 -12.05 -21.79 12.68
C GLN A 212 -10.89 -22.23 11.78
N LEU A 213 -9.94 -21.31 11.49
CA LEU A 213 -8.73 -21.65 10.73
C LEU A 213 -7.90 -22.74 11.41
N MET A 214 -7.82 -22.76 12.74
CA MET A 214 -7.09 -23.82 13.47
C MET A 214 -7.70 -25.21 13.32
N ARG A 215 -8.92 -25.35 12.78
CA ARG A 215 -9.52 -26.65 12.45
C ARG A 215 -9.07 -27.19 11.08
N PHE A 216 -8.58 -26.34 10.20
CA PHE A 216 -8.05 -26.76 8.90
C PHE A 216 -6.62 -27.31 9.04
N ASP A 217 -6.22 -28.14 8.09
CA ASP A 217 -4.83 -28.56 7.96
C ASP A 217 -4.04 -27.47 7.25
N LEU A 218 -3.49 -26.54 8.04
CA LEU A 218 -2.72 -25.38 7.56
C LEU A 218 -1.75 -24.88 8.65
N GLN A 219 -0.79 -24.10 8.23
CA GLN A 219 0.10 -23.34 9.12
C GLN A 219 -0.02 -21.83 8.82
N ILE A 220 0.14 -21.00 9.85
CA ILE A 220 0.08 -19.54 9.72
C ILE A 220 1.37 -18.93 10.28
N ILE A 221 1.97 -18.00 9.53
CA ILE A 221 3.12 -17.20 9.96
C ILE A 221 2.75 -15.73 9.90
N ILE A 222 2.74 -15.05 11.04
CA ILE A 222 2.46 -13.61 11.15
C ILE A 222 3.71 -12.89 11.63
N ILE A 223 4.22 -11.95 10.83
CA ILE A 223 5.35 -11.10 11.19
C ILE A 223 4.97 -9.63 10.98
N GLY A 224 5.19 -8.81 12.00
CA GLY A 224 4.93 -7.37 11.91
C GLY A 224 4.67 -6.76 13.28
N SER A 225 4.82 -5.47 13.41
CA SER A 225 4.48 -4.71 14.62
C SER A 225 3.12 -4.03 14.45
N GLY A 226 2.50 -3.62 15.56
CA GLY A 226 1.23 -2.91 15.49
C GLY A 226 0.47 -2.85 16.81
N ASP A 227 -0.85 -3.00 16.73
CA ASP A 227 -1.76 -2.90 17.87
C ASP A 227 -1.49 -3.99 18.91
N LYS A 228 -1.30 -3.57 20.14
CA LYS A 228 -0.96 -4.45 21.27
C LYS A 228 -2.08 -5.45 21.61
N ASN A 229 -3.35 -5.07 21.37
CA ASN A 229 -4.50 -5.94 21.66
C ASN A 229 -4.57 -7.07 20.67
N TYR A 230 -4.44 -6.78 19.35
CA TYR A 230 -4.37 -7.82 18.33
C TYR A 230 -3.19 -8.76 18.53
N ILE A 231 -2.01 -8.21 18.85
CA ILE A 231 -0.80 -8.99 19.15
C ILE A 231 -1.04 -9.90 20.36
N LYS A 232 -1.66 -9.41 21.42
CA LYS A 232 -1.98 -10.18 22.63
C LYS A 232 -2.89 -11.38 22.31
N GLU A 233 -3.96 -11.14 21.54
CA GLU A 233 -4.89 -12.23 21.17
C GLU A 233 -4.22 -13.26 20.24
N LEU A 234 -3.45 -12.83 19.24
CA LEU A 234 -2.71 -13.74 18.37
C LEU A 234 -1.70 -14.59 19.14
N LYS A 235 -1.00 -14.01 20.14
CA LYS A 235 -0.09 -14.77 21.03
C LYS A 235 -0.82 -15.84 21.86
N LYS A 236 -2.04 -15.57 22.33
CA LYS A 236 -2.87 -16.56 23.02
C LYS A 236 -3.17 -17.77 22.09
N VAL A 237 -3.56 -17.47 20.85
CA VAL A 237 -3.83 -18.52 19.86
C VAL A 237 -2.55 -19.31 19.53
N ALA A 238 -1.42 -18.63 19.32
CA ALA A 238 -0.13 -19.28 19.04
C ALA A 238 0.31 -20.20 20.22
N LYS A 239 0.08 -19.78 21.46
CA LYS A 239 0.34 -20.62 22.63
C LYS A 239 -0.54 -21.88 22.67
N LYS A 240 -1.79 -21.77 22.23
CA LYS A 240 -2.75 -22.90 22.21
C LYS A 240 -2.50 -23.83 21.01
N TYR A 241 -2.02 -23.31 19.88
CA TYR A 241 -1.78 -24.05 18.64
C TYR A 241 -0.36 -23.82 18.12
N PRO A 242 0.69 -24.23 18.88
CA PRO A 242 2.09 -23.92 18.56
C PRO A 242 2.56 -24.58 17.25
N GLU A 243 1.92 -25.69 16.83
CA GLU A 243 2.21 -26.38 15.58
C GLU A 243 1.54 -25.75 14.34
N LYS A 244 0.61 -24.81 14.57
CA LYS A 244 -0.18 -24.19 13.48
C LYS A 244 0.03 -22.70 13.31
N LEU A 245 0.37 -21.97 14.39
CA LEU A 245 0.51 -20.51 14.34
C LEU A 245 1.82 -20.05 14.96
N ALA A 246 2.64 -19.39 14.17
CA ALA A 246 3.82 -18.65 14.61
C ALA A 246 3.58 -17.14 14.45
N ILE A 247 3.87 -16.36 15.53
CA ILE A 247 3.78 -14.91 15.52
C ILE A 247 5.09 -14.29 15.97
N ILE A 248 5.61 -13.31 15.20
CA ILE A 248 6.76 -12.49 15.55
C ILE A 248 6.36 -11.01 15.46
N PRO A 249 5.96 -10.37 16.58
CA PRO A 249 5.51 -8.98 16.58
C PRO A 249 6.69 -8.00 16.62
N SER A 250 7.49 -7.96 15.55
CA SER A 250 8.69 -7.11 15.44
C SER A 250 8.82 -6.55 14.03
N HIS A 251 9.03 -5.22 13.95
CA HIS A 251 9.31 -4.55 12.69
C HIS A 251 10.67 -4.95 12.10
N GLU A 252 11.70 -4.98 12.93
CA GLU A 252 13.06 -5.36 12.52
C GLU A 252 13.12 -6.79 11.97
N LYS A 253 12.49 -7.74 12.68
CA LYS A 253 12.41 -9.13 12.23
C LYS A 253 11.55 -9.28 10.98
N ASN A 254 10.53 -8.42 10.79
CA ASN A 254 9.77 -8.39 9.56
C ASN A 254 10.67 -8.02 8.38
N GLN A 255 11.44 -6.94 8.47
CA GLN A 255 12.40 -6.56 7.44
C GLN A 255 13.40 -7.68 7.12
N LYS A 256 13.91 -8.37 8.17
CA LYS A 256 14.88 -9.46 8.02
C LYS A 256 14.31 -10.70 7.35
N TYR A 257 13.06 -11.08 7.64
CA TYR A 257 12.49 -12.36 7.24
C TYR A 257 11.44 -12.27 6.14
N GLU A 258 11.05 -11.06 5.71
CA GLU A 258 9.95 -10.84 4.76
C GLU A 258 10.12 -11.68 3.49
N THR A 259 11.28 -11.60 2.83
CA THR A 259 11.51 -12.31 1.57
C THR A 259 11.64 -13.82 1.78
N GLN A 260 12.21 -14.27 2.91
CA GLN A 260 12.25 -15.68 3.27
C GLN A 260 10.85 -16.25 3.44
N VAL A 261 9.97 -15.49 4.10
CA VAL A 261 8.58 -15.91 4.29
C VAL A 261 7.85 -15.97 2.96
N TYR A 262 7.98 -14.98 2.09
CA TYR A 262 7.37 -15.06 0.75
C TYR A 262 7.94 -16.23 -0.07
N ALA A 263 9.25 -16.49 0.05
CA ALA A 263 9.89 -17.60 -0.66
C ALA A 263 9.41 -18.98 -0.20
N GLY A 264 9.02 -19.12 1.08
CA GLY A 264 8.58 -20.39 1.64
C GLY A 264 7.06 -20.55 1.77
N ALA A 265 6.31 -19.48 2.05
CA ALA A 265 4.86 -19.54 2.21
C ALA A 265 4.13 -19.76 0.88
N ASP A 266 2.99 -20.45 0.95
CA ASP A 266 2.15 -20.70 -0.22
C ASP A 266 1.19 -19.53 -0.49
N LEU A 267 0.68 -18.92 0.57
CA LEU A 267 -0.37 -17.88 0.54
C LEU A 267 0.05 -16.65 1.32
N LEU A 268 -0.25 -15.47 0.76
CA LEU A 268 -0.21 -14.19 1.48
C LEU A 268 -1.63 -13.76 1.82
N LEU A 269 -1.89 -13.39 3.07
CA LEU A 269 -3.19 -12.92 3.54
C LEU A 269 -3.17 -11.41 3.79
N LEU A 270 -3.99 -10.65 3.03
CA LEU A 270 -4.16 -9.20 3.12
C LEU A 270 -5.65 -8.82 3.06
N PRO A 271 -6.45 -9.08 4.10
CA PRO A 271 -7.88 -8.75 4.12
C PRO A 271 -8.12 -7.30 4.50
N SER A 272 -7.40 -6.37 3.87
CA SER A 272 -7.36 -4.96 4.25
C SER A 272 -8.73 -4.28 4.21
N HIS A 273 -9.06 -3.50 5.24
CA HIS A 273 -10.25 -2.65 5.25
C HIS A 273 -10.18 -1.60 4.14
N TYR A 274 -9.03 -1.02 3.90
CA TYR A 274 -8.71 -0.21 2.73
C TYR A 274 -7.19 -0.32 2.45
N GLU A 275 -6.81 -0.27 1.17
CA GLU A 275 -5.42 -0.41 0.75
C GLU A 275 -5.12 0.52 -0.42
N PRO A 276 -4.54 1.70 -0.19
CA PRO A 276 -4.29 2.66 -1.26
C PRO A 276 -3.53 2.08 -2.44
N CYS A 277 -2.47 1.34 -2.20
CA CYS A 277 -1.69 0.66 -3.23
C CYS A 277 -1.52 -0.83 -2.90
N GLY A 278 -0.97 -1.11 -1.72
CA GLY A 278 -0.41 -2.42 -1.42
C GLY A 278 0.89 -2.68 -2.18
N ILE A 279 1.92 -3.05 -1.45
CA ILE A 279 3.23 -3.44 -2.02
C ILE A 279 3.47 -4.92 -1.75
N ASN A 280 2.94 -5.43 -0.65
CA ASN A 280 3.20 -6.79 -0.19
C ASN A 280 2.70 -7.85 -1.16
N GLN A 281 1.54 -7.66 -1.83
CA GLN A 281 1.05 -8.58 -2.85
C GLN A 281 1.96 -8.59 -4.09
N MET A 282 2.53 -7.44 -4.48
CA MET A 282 3.46 -7.40 -5.61
C MET A 282 4.76 -8.14 -5.29
N LYS A 283 5.28 -7.93 -4.06
CA LYS A 283 6.44 -8.69 -3.56
C LYS A 283 6.12 -10.19 -3.51
N SER A 284 4.97 -10.57 -2.92
CA SER A 284 4.58 -11.98 -2.80
C SER A 284 4.45 -12.67 -4.15
N PHE A 285 3.91 -11.99 -5.16
CA PHE A 285 3.87 -12.49 -6.53
C PHE A 285 5.25 -12.83 -7.07
N ARG A 286 6.24 -11.96 -6.83
CA ARG A 286 7.62 -12.23 -7.28
C ARG A 286 8.18 -13.54 -6.73
N TYR A 287 7.77 -13.93 -5.53
CA TYR A 287 8.20 -15.17 -4.87
C TYR A 287 7.20 -16.32 -5.06
N GLY A 288 6.20 -16.19 -5.94
CA GLY A 288 5.19 -17.24 -6.16
C GLY A 288 4.37 -17.57 -4.90
N CYS A 289 4.21 -16.60 -4.00
CA CYS A 289 3.31 -16.67 -2.86
C CYS A 289 1.98 -16.03 -3.28
N VAL A 290 0.92 -16.86 -3.36
CA VAL A 290 -0.36 -16.48 -3.94
C VAL A 290 -1.16 -15.61 -2.97
N PRO A 291 -1.62 -14.40 -3.36
CA PRO A 291 -2.34 -13.52 -2.45
C PRO A 291 -3.82 -13.90 -2.30
N ILE A 292 -4.31 -13.78 -1.05
CA ILE A 292 -5.73 -13.72 -0.69
C ILE A 292 -6.00 -12.31 -0.22
N VAL A 293 -6.81 -11.52 -0.94
CA VAL A 293 -6.95 -10.09 -0.69
C VAL A 293 -8.41 -9.66 -0.72
N ARG A 294 -8.72 -8.57 -0.03
CA ARG A 294 -9.97 -7.87 -0.28
C ARG A 294 -9.86 -7.02 -1.56
N ASN A 295 -10.94 -6.98 -2.31
CA ASN A 295 -11.03 -6.21 -3.56
C ASN A 295 -11.22 -4.71 -3.23
N THR A 296 -10.10 -4.00 -2.99
CA THR A 296 -10.06 -2.57 -2.63
C THR A 296 -8.75 -1.94 -3.06
N GLY A 297 -8.79 -0.69 -3.54
CA GLY A 297 -7.64 0.10 -3.94
C GLY A 297 -6.65 -0.67 -4.84
N GLY A 298 -5.36 -0.56 -4.55
CA GLY A 298 -4.34 -1.21 -5.36
C GLY A 298 -4.33 -2.74 -5.31
N LEU A 299 -5.02 -3.37 -4.35
CA LEU A 299 -5.22 -4.81 -4.38
C LEU A 299 -6.15 -5.21 -5.54
N SER A 300 -7.21 -4.42 -5.81
CA SER A 300 -8.08 -4.59 -6.98
C SER A 300 -7.34 -4.43 -8.30
N ASP A 301 -6.38 -3.48 -8.34
CA ASP A 301 -5.64 -3.17 -9.57
C ASP A 301 -4.57 -4.23 -9.90
N THR A 302 -4.19 -5.07 -8.92
CA THR A 302 -3.03 -5.96 -9.05
C THR A 302 -3.34 -7.45 -8.93
N VAL A 303 -4.46 -7.82 -8.31
CA VAL A 303 -4.84 -9.22 -8.08
C VAL A 303 -6.09 -9.57 -8.87
N ILE A 304 -5.97 -10.51 -9.80
CA ILE A 304 -7.09 -11.05 -10.57
C ILE A 304 -7.63 -12.28 -9.86
N ASN A 305 -8.94 -12.30 -9.58
CA ASN A 305 -9.56 -13.42 -8.88
C ASN A 305 -9.44 -14.72 -9.68
N PHE A 306 -8.93 -15.76 -9.02
CA PHE A 306 -8.82 -17.09 -9.63
C PHE A 306 -10.16 -17.83 -9.56
N GLU A 307 -10.57 -18.33 -10.72
CA GLU A 307 -11.65 -19.30 -10.90
C GLU A 307 -11.19 -20.39 -11.87
N PRO A 308 -11.71 -21.60 -11.77
CA PRO A 308 -11.38 -22.66 -12.74
C PRO A 308 -11.65 -22.18 -14.18
N GLY A 309 -10.62 -22.30 -15.03
CA GLY A 309 -10.71 -21.92 -16.44
C GLY A 309 -10.32 -20.46 -16.76
N ASN A 310 -9.96 -19.63 -15.77
CA ASN A 310 -9.50 -18.26 -16.03
C ASN A 310 -7.98 -18.05 -15.79
N GLU A 311 -7.50 -16.88 -16.18
CA GLU A 311 -6.10 -16.40 -16.01
C GLU A 311 -5.87 -15.76 -14.63
N GLY A 312 -6.64 -16.09 -13.59
CA GLY A 312 -6.53 -15.51 -12.24
C GLY A 312 -5.14 -15.67 -11.63
N THR A 313 -4.78 -14.74 -10.75
CA THR A 313 -3.46 -14.66 -10.10
C THR A 313 -3.51 -14.83 -8.58
N GLY A 314 -4.69 -14.70 -7.97
CA GLY A 314 -4.90 -14.84 -6.53
C GLY A 314 -6.38 -15.03 -6.19
N PHE A 315 -6.72 -14.95 -4.93
CA PHE A 315 -8.10 -15.08 -4.46
C PHE A 315 -8.59 -13.73 -3.92
N THR A 316 -9.76 -13.29 -4.38
CA THR A 316 -10.33 -12.03 -3.91
C THR A 316 -11.69 -12.23 -3.27
N PHE A 317 -12.04 -11.34 -2.34
CA PHE A 317 -13.37 -11.21 -1.78
C PHE A 317 -13.77 -9.73 -1.74
N LYS A 318 -15.06 -9.43 -1.77
CA LYS A 318 -15.57 -8.06 -1.92
C LYS A 318 -15.93 -7.41 -0.59
N ASP A 319 -16.86 -8.03 0.14
CA ASP A 319 -17.43 -7.41 1.32
C ASP A 319 -16.53 -7.59 2.54
N TYR A 320 -16.38 -6.52 3.33
CA TYR A 320 -15.53 -6.53 4.51
C TYR A 320 -16.23 -7.25 5.66
N ASN A 321 -16.26 -8.57 5.59
CA ASN A 321 -16.81 -9.43 6.63
C ASN A 321 -16.06 -10.77 6.71
N GLU A 322 -16.22 -11.44 7.84
CA GLU A 322 -15.49 -12.68 8.18
C GLU A 322 -15.92 -13.88 7.31
N LYS A 323 -17.16 -13.92 6.82
CA LYS A 323 -17.66 -15.03 5.99
C LYS A 323 -17.01 -15.00 4.62
N GLU A 324 -16.97 -13.84 3.97
CA GLU A 324 -16.31 -13.62 2.68
C GLU A 324 -14.83 -13.97 2.75
N LEU A 325 -14.16 -13.54 3.83
CA LEU A 325 -12.76 -13.87 4.07
C LEU A 325 -12.57 -15.39 4.21
N LEU A 326 -13.41 -16.06 5.00
CA LEU A 326 -13.33 -17.52 5.20
C LEU A 326 -13.57 -18.27 3.89
N ILE A 327 -14.53 -17.85 3.06
CA ILE A 327 -14.81 -18.41 1.74
C ILE A 327 -13.56 -18.29 0.85
N ALA A 328 -12.94 -17.12 0.78
CA ALA A 328 -11.75 -16.91 -0.04
C ALA A 328 -10.58 -17.80 0.41
N ILE A 329 -10.37 -17.94 1.73
CA ILE A 329 -9.35 -18.85 2.29
C ILE A 329 -9.68 -20.29 1.94
N THR A 330 -10.91 -20.73 2.12
CA THR A 330 -11.32 -22.11 1.82
C THR A 330 -11.12 -22.46 0.34
N ARG A 331 -11.50 -21.54 -0.57
CA ARG A 331 -11.25 -21.70 -2.02
C ARG A 331 -9.75 -21.87 -2.30
N ALA A 332 -8.90 -21.09 -1.66
CA ALA A 332 -7.46 -21.19 -1.82
C ALA A 332 -6.90 -22.51 -1.30
N LEU A 333 -7.36 -22.95 -0.12
CA LEU A 333 -6.95 -24.25 0.47
C LEU A 333 -7.41 -25.45 -0.39
N GLU A 334 -8.63 -25.40 -0.92
CA GLU A 334 -9.12 -26.43 -1.85
C GLU A 334 -8.29 -26.46 -3.14
N THR A 335 -8.00 -25.30 -3.73
CA THR A 335 -7.17 -25.21 -4.94
C THR A 335 -5.75 -25.72 -4.70
N PHE A 336 -5.20 -25.51 -3.50
CA PHE A 336 -3.85 -25.98 -3.13
C PHE A 336 -3.71 -27.51 -3.20
N LYS A 337 -4.78 -28.28 -3.02
CA LYS A 337 -4.77 -29.74 -3.14
C LYS A 337 -4.42 -30.19 -4.55
N TYR A 338 -4.75 -29.40 -5.56
CA TYR A 338 -4.48 -29.70 -6.98
C TYR A 338 -3.11 -29.12 -7.38
N LYS A 339 -2.04 -29.86 -7.08
CA LYS A 339 -0.63 -29.39 -7.17
C LYS A 339 -0.21 -28.83 -8.53
N LYS A 340 -0.78 -29.33 -9.64
CA LYS A 340 -0.53 -28.77 -10.99
C LYS A 340 -1.18 -27.40 -11.13
N VAL A 341 -2.48 -27.28 -10.82
CA VAL A 341 -3.23 -26.01 -10.87
C VAL A 341 -2.58 -24.95 -9.96
N TRP A 342 -2.20 -25.35 -8.74
CA TRP A 342 -1.53 -24.49 -7.79
C TRP A 342 -0.21 -23.93 -8.31
N ARG A 343 0.64 -24.80 -8.87
CA ARG A 343 1.91 -24.40 -9.45
C ARG A 343 1.71 -23.41 -10.61
N ASP A 344 0.75 -23.71 -11.49
CA ASP A 344 0.46 -22.88 -12.65
C ASP A 344 -0.08 -21.51 -12.22
N LEU A 345 -0.93 -21.46 -11.17
CA LEU A 345 -1.40 -20.22 -10.53
C LEU A 345 -0.23 -19.40 -9.95
N ALA A 346 0.64 -20.02 -9.16
CA ALA A 346 1.82 -19.36 -8.61
C ALA A 346 2.75 -18.81 -9.71
N CYS A 347 3.00 -19.58 -10.76
CA CYS A 347 3.80 -19.16 -11.92
C CYS A 347 3.13 -17.99 -12.67
N ARG A 348 1.80 -17.98 -12.82
CA ARG A 348 1.09 -16.84 -13.41
C ARG A 348 1.31 -15.57 -12.60
N GLY A 349 1.21 -15.64 -11.27
CA GLY A 349 1.50 -14.49 -10.40
C GLY A 349 2.93 -13.95 -10.53
N MET A 350 3.92 -14.80 -10.88
CA MET A 350 5.32 -14.37 -11.05
C MET A 350 5.58 -13.66 -12.39
N LYS A 351 4.71 -13.79 -13.39
CA LYS A 351 4.93 -13.25 -14.76
C LYS A 351 4.69 -11.73 -14.90
N PRO A 352 3.62 -11.14 -14.31
CA PRO A 352 3.36 -9.71 -14.45
C PRO A 352 4.53 -8.86 -13.96
N SER A 353 4.83 -7.79 -14.69
CA SER A 353 5.85 -6.85 -14.25
C SER A 353 5.25 -5.81 -13.33
N PHE A 354 5.69 -5.81 -12.09
CA PHE A 354 5.43 -4.76 -11.10
C PHE A 354 6.67 -3.87 -10.89
N SER A 355 7.60 -3.81 -11.86
CA SER A 355 8.76 -2.92 -11.79
C SER A 355 8.33 -1.45 -11.96
N TRP A 356 9.21 -0.52 -11.58
CA TRP A 356 8.97 0.91 -11.74
C TRP A 356 8.95 1.39 -13.21
N GLU A 357 9.25 0.54 -14.19
CA GLU A 357 9.26 0.95 -15.60
C GLU A 357 7.90 1.44 -16.11
N LEU A 358 6.83 0.71 -15.82
CA LEU A 358 5.48 1.11 -16.24
C LEU A 358 4.96 2.32 -15.46
N PRO A 359 5.04 2.36 -14.12
CA PRO A 359 4.70 3.56 -13.35
C PRO A 359 5.46 4.80 -13.81
N ALA A 360 6.77 4.71 -14.06
CA ALA A 360 7.58 5.84 -14.54
C ALA A 360 7.06 6.41 -15.86
N LYS A 361 6.69 5.55 -16.82
CA LYS A 361 6.07 5.99 -18.08
C LYS A 361 4.74 6.71 -17.84
N LYS A 362 3.89 6.22 -16.92
CA LYS A 362 2.63 6.89 -16.54
C LYS A 362 2.91 8.25 -15.88
N TYR A 363 3.92 8.36 -15.00
CA TYR A 363 4.32 9.64 -14.38
C TYR A 363 4.80 10.66 -15.42
N ILE A 364 5.58 10.25 -16.43
CA ILE A 364 5.98 11.15 -17.53
C ILE A 364 4.75 11.71 -18.23
N GLN A 365 3.73 10.90 -18.48
CA GLN A 365 2.48 11.36 -19.09
C GLN A 365 1.73 12.34 -18.18
N LEU A 366 1.70 12.09 -16.86
CA LEU A 366 1.11 13.01 -15.89
C LEU A 366 1.85 14.35 -15.86
N TYR A 367 3.18 14.35 -15.92
CA TYR A 367 3.97 15.59 -15.97
C TYR A 367 3.66 16.41 -17.22
N LYS A 368 3.54 15.78 -18.39
CA LYS A 368 3.11 16.46 -19.63
C LYS A 368 1.70 17.06 -19.49
N LYS A 369 0.75 16.35 -18.88
CA LYS A 369 -0.59 16.87 -18.55
C LYS A 369 -0.54 18.05 -17.57
N ALA A 370 0.30 17.98 -16.53
CA ALA A 370 0.46 19.02 -15.54
C ALA A 370 0.93 20.32 -16.20
N ILE A 371 1.93 20.25 -17.08
CA ILE A 371 2.45 21.40 -17.84
C ILE A 371 1.36 21.99 -18.74
N LYS A 372 0.58 21.16 -19.43
CA LYS A 372 -0.54 21.60 -20.26
C LYS A 372 -1.57 22.35 -19.42
N TYR A 373 -2.01 21.77 -18.31
CA TYR A 373 -3.00 22.38 -17.41
C TYR A 373 -2.51 23.68 -16.78
N LYS A 374 -1.21 23.75 -16.48
CA LYS A 374 -0.62 24.99 -15.96
C LYS A 374 -0.69 26.13 -17.00
N LYS A 375 -0.46 25.84 -18.28
CA LYS A 375 -0.57 26.83 -19.38
C LYS A 375 -2.00 27.29 -19.60
N GLU A 376 -2.98 26.40 -19.52
CA GLU A 376 -4.40 26.70 -19.67
C GLU A 376 -4.93 27.59 -18.55
N ASN A 377 -4.49 27.37 -17.29
CA ASN A 377 -4.88 28.18 -16.13
C ASN A 377 -4.13 29.53 -16.04
N GLY A 378 -3.12 29.76 -16.84
CA GLY A 378 -2.34 31.00 -16.91
C GLY A 378 -2.77 31.98 -18.01
N LYS A 379 -3.73 31.54 -18.82
CA LYS A 379 -4.46 32.40 -19.77
C LYS A 379 -5.73 32.93 -19.09
#